data_c2eae07c7b9a8d9f4a69a1a49e63f6bd
#
_entry.id   c2eae07c7b9a8d9f4a69a1a49e63f6bd
#
_cell.length_a   1.000
_cell.length_b   1.000
_cell.length_c   1.000
_cell.angle_alpha   90.00
_cell.angle_beta   90.00
_cell.angle_gamma   90.00
#
_symmetry.space_group_name_H-M   'P 1'
#
loop_
_entity.id
_entity.type
_entity.pdbx_description
1 polymer ?
#
loop_
_entity_poly.entity_id
_entity_poly.type
_entity_poly.pdbx_seq_one_letter_code
_entity_poly.pdbx_strand_id
1 'polypeptide(L)'
;KSSLRELWRDDQARLFTYFIFTSMLAYSAQDLILEPFAGVVYHFTPGQTTQLSGTLHASVLVGMLLLAFIGSAWVKGRLGKISTWMVSGCVLSALGMLALCWSGLSASDNHLMALSPLLLILGLGNGLFSIAAISTMMQLSTQIKPLGDQTPSAVKPGLKMGLWGAAQAVAFGLGGLLGTAASDLALRLMANRADAYAVVFALESLVFLSAAFMAWRVKKINAAEVGQVGYPDTTEKSPQQLTLNAI
;
A
#
# COMPACT_ATOMS: atom_id res chain seq x y z
N LYS A 1 -27.84 -6.98 -1.41
CA LYS A 1 -27.12 -8.21 -0.98
C LYS A 1 -26.46 -8.95 -2.15
N SER A 2 -27.02 -8.92 -3.37
CA SER A 2 -26.44 -9.55 -4.58
C SER A 2 -25.12 -8.87 -5.00
N SER A 3 -25.07 -7.55 -5.04
CA SER A 3 -23.93 -6.77 -5.55
C SER A 3 -22.65 -6.91 -4.70
N LEU A 4 -22.76 -7.05 -3.36
CA LEU A 4 -21.60 -7.33 -2.50
C LEU A 4 -21.07 -8.74 -2.70
N ARG A 5 -21.97 -9.72 -2.91
CA ARG A 5 -21.57 -11.10 -3.19
C ARG A 5 -20.88 -11.22 -4.55
N GLU A 6 -21.34 -10.49 -5.56
CA GLU A 6 -20.70 -10.41 -6.87
C GLU A 6 -19.29 -9.77 -6.77
N LEU A 7 -19.16 -8.69 -6.00
CA LEU A 7 -17.87 -8.04 -5.77
C LEU A 7 -16.87 -8.99 -5.09
N TRP A 8 -17.35 -9.82 -4.14
CA TRP A 8 -16.52 -10.79 -3.44
C TRP A 8 -16.12 -12.00 -4.30
N ARG A 9 -16.82 -12.24 -5.41
CA ARG A 9 -16.47 -13.23 -6.43
C ARG A 9 -15.38 -12.75 -7.40
N ASP A 10 -15.17 -11.45 -7.50
CA ASP A 10 -14.06 -10.90 -8.28
C ASP A 10 -12.75 -11.07 -7.49
N ASP A 11 -11.90 -11.98 -7.94
CA ASP A 11 -10.62 -12.32 -7.28
C ASP A 11 -9.70 -11.10 -7.17
N GLN A 12 -9.74 -10.21 -8.16
CA GLN A 12 -8.94 -8.99 -8.16
C GLN A 12 -9.43 -8.00 -7.11
N ALA A 13 -10.75 -7.75 -7.03
CA ALA A 13 -11.33 -6.85 -6.03
C ALA A 13 -11.12 -7.39 -4.62
N ARG A 14 -11.25 -8.70 -4.42
CA ARG A 14 -11.02 -9.37 -3.14
C ARG A 14 -9.56 -9.25 -2.70
N LEU A 15 -8.62 -9.56 -3.59
CA LEU A 15 -7.20 -9.48 -3.30
C LEU A 15 -6.76 -8.04 -3.01
N PHE A 16 -7.32 -7.08 -3.74
CA PHE A 16 -7.05 -5.66 -3.51
C PHE A 16 -7.63 -5.18 -2.17
N THR A 17 -8.79 -5.71 -1.75
CA THR A 17 -9.37 -5.45 -0.43
C THR A 17 -8.45 -5.95 0.68
N TYR A 18 -7.91 -7.17 0.56
CA TYR A 18 -6.93 -7.70 1.52
C TYR A 18 -5.65 -6.87 1.54
N PHE A 19 -5.17 -6.44 0.38
CA PHE A 19 -4.00 -5.55 0.30
C PHE A 19 -4.24 -4.24 1.06
N ILE A 20 -5.37 -3.54 0.81
CA ILE A 20 -5.71 -2.31 1.51
C ILE A 20 -5.79 -2.55 3.01
N PHE A 21 -6.51 -3.60 3.42
CA PHE A 21 -6.65 -3.93 4.83
C PHE A 21 -5.29 -4.15 5.50
N THR A 22 -4.44 -4.99 4.92
CA THR A 22 -3.15 -5.37 5.51
C THR A 22 -2.17 -4.20 5.53
N SER A 23 -2.07 -3.43 4.44
CA SER A 23 -1.16 -2.28 4.37
C SER A 23 -1.58 -1.15 5.32
N MET A 24 -2.88 -0.88 5.43
CA MET A 24 -3.38 0.17 6.32
C MET A 24 -3.33 -0.24 7.80
N LEU A 25 -3.47 -1.54 8.08
CA LEU A 25 -3.28 -2.08 9.42
C LEU A 25 -1.83 -1.88 9.89
N ALA A 26 -0.84 -2.22 9.05
CA ALA A 26 0.57 -2.00 9.37
C ALA A 26 0.89 -0.50 9.51
N TYR A 27 0.38 0.34 8.60
CA TYR A 27 0.58 1.79 8.67
C TYR A 27 0.06 2.39 9.98
N SER A 28 -1.16 2.01 10.40
CA SER A 28 -1.76 2.52 11.64
C SER A 28 -1.06 2.00 12.90
N ALA A 29 -0.62 0.76 12.90
CA ALA A 29 0.13 0.18 14.02
C ALA A 29 1.46 0.92 14.23
N GLN A 30 2.23 1.09 13.17
CA GLN A 30 3.49 1.83 13.14
C GLN A 30 3.35 3.25 13.71
N ASP A 31 2.30 3.97 13.30
CA ASP A 31 2.10 5.37 13.67
C ASP A 31 1.93 5.55 15.19
N LEU A 32 1.23 4.62 15.83
CA LEU A 32 0.98 4.66 17.28
C LEU A 32 2.15 4.13 18.12
N ILE A 33 3.06 3.34 17.57
CA ILE A 33 4.17 2.73 18.31
C ILE A 33 5.43 3.62 18.28
N LEU A 34 5.58 4.42 17.24
CA LEU A 34 6.80 5.20 17.01
C LEU A 34 7.12 6.19 18.16
N GLU A 35 6.12 6.93 18.63
CA GLU A 35 6.33 7.90 19.72
C GLU A 35 6.68 7.23 21.05
N PRO A 36 5.94 6.20 21.53
CA PRO A 36 6.31 5.45 22.71
C PRO A 36 7.70 4.81 22.60
N PHE A 37 8.06 4.25 21.43
CA PHE A 37 9.38 3.72 21.18
C PHE A 37 10.48 4.77 21.41
N ALA A 38 10.33 5.93 20.77
CA ALA A 38 11.32 7.01 20.90
C ALA A 38 11.42 7.53 22.35
N GLY A 39 10.29 7.64 23.05
CA GLY A 39 10.27 8.05 24.45
C GLY A 39 10.89 7.03 25.41
N VAL A 40 10.59 5.75 25.22
CA VAL A 40 10.98 4.67 26.14
C VAL A 40 12.42 4.20 25.91
N VAL A 41 12.85 4.08 24.64
CA VAL A 41 14.17 3.54 24.28
C VAL A 41 15.23 4.61 24.23
N TYR A 42 14.88 5.78 23.69
CA TYR A 42 15.84 6.88 23.51
C TYR A 42 15.67 8.04 24.50
N HIS A 43 14.71 7.94 25.42
CA HIS A 43 14.42 8.95 26.43
C HIS A 43 14.10 10.33 25.84
N PHE A 44 13.47 10.36 24.66
CA PHE A 44 13.07 11.60 24.02
C PHE A 44 11.96 12.30 24.79
N THR A 45 12.05 13.61 24.84
CA THR A 45 10.98 14.44 25.38
C THR A 45 9.76 14.43 24.45
N PRO A 46 8.54 14.72 24.94
CA PRO A 46 7.35 14.79 24.09
C PRO A 46 7.50 15.71 22.86
N GLY A 47 8.24 16.82 23.00
CA GLY A 47 8.53 17.71 21.87
C GLY A 47 9.40 17.04 20.79
N GLN A 48 10.38 16.24 21.20
CA GLN A 48 11.23 15.49 20.27
C GLN A 48 10.49 14.34 19.59
N THR A 49 9.62 13.61 20.30
CA THR A 49 8.81 12.55 19.69
C THR A 49 7.82 13.13 18.68
N THR A 50 7.18 14.26 18.99
CA THR A 50 6.32 14.98 18.04
C THR A 50 7.10 15.45 16.81
N GLN A 51 8.34 15.90 16.97
CA GLN A 51 9.20 16.27 15.85
C GLN A 51 9.52 15.06 14.95
N LEU A 52 9.74 13.88 15.54
CA LEU A 52 9.92 12.64 14.77
C LEU A 52 8.69 12.26 13.97
N SER A 53 7.50 12.29 14.60
CA SER A 53 6.21 12.07 13.90
C SER A 53 6.00 13.10 12.79
N GLY A 54 6.33 14.36 13.03
CA GLY A 54 6.30 15.41 12.01
C GLY A 54 7.24 15.10 10.83
N THR A 55 8.45 14.61 11.09
CA THR A 55 9.41 14.20 10.06
C THR A 55 8.87 13.02 9.24
N LEU A 56 8.29 12.01 9.89
CA LEU A 56 7.66 10.88 9.23
C LEU A 56 6.54 11.34 8.29
N HIS A 57 5.59 12.14 8.79
CA HIS A 57 4.44 12.59 7.99
C HIS A 57 4.85 13.56 6.86
N ALA A 58 5.85 14.41 7.09
CA ALA A 58 6.42 15.24 6.02
C ALA A 58 7.04 14.37 4.91
N SER A 59 7.72 13.28 5.27
CA SER A 59 8.29 12.33 4.31
C SER A 59 7.21 11.57 3.55
N VAL A 60 6.10 11.20 4.20
CA VAL A 60 4.92 10.60 3.54
C VAL A 60 4.38 11.57 2.48
N LEU A 61 4.20 12.85 2.83
CA LEU A 61 3.75 13.86 1.89
C LEU A 61 4.70 14.01 0.70
N VAL A 62 6.01 14.05 0.96
CA VAL A 62 7.03 14.10 -0.12
C VAL A 62 6.92 12.86 -1.01
N GLY A 63 6.77 11.66 -0.46
CA GLY A 63 6.58 10.44 -1.22
C GLY A 63 5.33 10.47 -2.10
N MET A 64 4.21 10.99 -1.58
CA MET A 64 2.98 11.18 -2.34
C MET A 64 3.17 12.16 -3.50
N LEU A 65 3.81 13.32 -3.24
CA LEU A 65 4.06 14.34 -4.27
C LEU A 65 5.02 13.84 -5.34
N LEU A 66 6.07 13.11 -4.96
CA LEU A 66 6.99 12.48 -5.90
C LEU A 66 6.25 11.56 -6.87
N LEU A 67 5.40 10.66 -6.37
CA LEU A 67 4.69 9.74 -7.25
C LEU A 67 3.60 10.45 -8.07
N ALA A 68 2.94 11.47 -7.53
CA ALA A 68 2.01 12.30 -8.28
C ALA A 68 2.72 13.02 -9.45
N PHE A 69 3.92 13.54 -9.21
CA PHE A 69 4.74 14.15 -10.24
C PHE A 69 5.22 13.15 -11.30
N ILE A 70 5.72 11.98 -10.87
CA ILE A 70 6.13 10.88 -11.76
C ILE A 70 4.96 10.38 -12.62
N GLY A 71 3.75 10.31 -12.04
CA GLY A 71 2.52 9.93 -12.73
C GLY A 71 1.94 11.00 -13.66
N SER A 72 2.48 12.23 -13.63
CA SER A 72 2.04 13.31 -14.47
C SER A 72 2.34 13.07 -15.96
N ALA A 73 1.69 13.83 -16.84
CA ALA A 73 1.85 13.72 -18.30
C ALA A 73 3.30 13.87 -18.80
N TRP A 74 4.16 14.55 -18.02
CA TRP A 74 5.56 14.81 -18.36
C TRP A 74 6.46 13.55 -18.30
N VAL A 75 6.11 12.59 -17.44
CA VAL A 75 6.93 11.39 -17.18
C VAL A 75 6.21 10.11 -17.61
N LYS A 76 4.98 10.24 -18.13
CA LYS A 76 4.10 9.12 -18.49
C LYS A 76 4.80 8.15 -19.45
N GLY A 77 4.94 6.90 -19.03
CA GLY A 77 5.51 5.80 -19.82
C GLY A 77 7.01 5.51 -19.59
N ARG A 78 7.77 6.41 -18.94
CA ARG A 78 9.22 6.19 -18.71
C ARG A 78 9.54 5.43 -17.40
N LEU A 79 8.73 5.58 -16.37
CA LEU A 79 9.03 5.10 -15.01
C LEU A 79 8.14 3.94 -14.53
N GLY A 80 7.50 3.21 -15.44
CA GLY A 80 6.77 1.99 -15.14
C GLY A 80 5.32 2.19 -14.71
N LYS A 81 4.61 1.07 -14.54
CA LYS A 81 3.19 1.05 -14.16
C LYS A 81 3.01 1.43 -12.69
N ILE A 82 1.92 2.13 -12.35
CA ILE A 82 1.56 2.56 -10.98
C ILE A 82 1.59 1.40 -9.96
N SER A 83 1.20 0.20 -10.40
CA SER A 83 1.25 -1.02 -9.57
C SER A 83 2.67 -1.41 -9.14
N THR A 84 3.71 -0.99 -9.89
CA THR A 84 5.11 -1.24 -9.49
C THR A 84 5.48 -0.37 -8.30
N TRP A 85 5.03 0.88 -8.29
CA TRP A 85 5.25 1.82 -7.20
C TRP A 85 4.52 1.41 -5.92
N MET A 86 3.34 0.78 -6.06
CA MET A 86 2.62 0.19 -4.93
C MET A 86 3.44 -0.90 -4.24
N VAL A 87 4.04 -1.80 -5.02
CA VAL A 87 4.92 -2.87 -4.48
C VAL A 87 6.19 -2.27 -3.88
N SER A 88 6.88 -1.38 -4.62
CA SER A 88 8.14 -0.78 -4.15
C SER A 88 7.95 0.06 -2.89
N GLY A 89 6.83 0.77 -2.76
CA GLY A 89 6.49 1.50 -1.56
C GLY A 89 6.34 0.60 -0.34
N CYS A 90 5.58 -0.50 -0.45
CA CYS A 90 5.44 -1.47 0.64
C CYS A 90 6.77 -2.14 1.02
N VAL A 91 7.62 -2.47 0.05
CA VAL A 91 8.95 -3.02 0.32
C VAL A 91 9.84 -1.99 1.02
N LEU A 92 9.81 -0.73 0.58
CA LEU A 92 10.56 0.34 1.20
C LEU A 92 10.11 0.60 2.64
N SER A 93 8.79 0.55 2.91
CA SER A 93 8.24 0.63 4.26
C SER A 93 8.69 -0.54 5.13
N ALA A 94 8.68 -1.77 4.59
CA ALA A 94 9.18 -2.94 5.31
C ALA A 94 10.67 -2.81 5.67
N LEU A 95 11.48 -2.32 4.75
CA LEU A 95 12.91 -2.06 4.99
C LEU A 95 13.11 -0.95 6.03
N GLY A 96 12.29 0.10 6.00
CA GLY A 96 12.29 1.15 7.01
C GLY A 96 11.96 0.61 8.41
N MET A 97 10.98 -0.30 8.51
CA MET A 97 10.65 -0.98 9.78
C MET A 97 11.78 -1.90 10.28
N LEU A 98 12.43 -2.64 9.37
CA LEU A 98 13.62 -3.43 9.73
C LEU A 98 14.78 -2.55 10.19
N ALA A 99 14.95 -1.39 9.58
CA ALA A 99 15.98 -0.43 10.00
C ALA A 99 15.68 0.15 11.39
N LEU A 100 14.41 0.42 11.73
CA LEU A 100 13.99 0.80 13.08
C LEU A 100 14.20 -0.35 14.08
N CYS A 101 13.89 -1.59 13.69
CA CYS A 101 14.21 -2.78 14.49
C CYS A 101 15.71 -2.84 14.81
N TRP A 102 16.56 -2.72 13.80
CA TRP A 102 18.02 -2.71 13.98
C TRP A 102 18.50 -1.55 14.85
N SER A 103 17.93 -0.36 14.67
CA SER A 103 18.25 0.81 15.47
C SER A 103 17.92 0.59 16.95
N GLY A 104 16.80 -0.05 17.28
CA GLY A 104 16.44 -0.43 18.65
C GLY A 104 17.45 -1.40 19.27
N LEU A 105 17.88 -2.42 18.52
CA LEU A 105 18.87 -3.42 18.99
C LEU A 105 20.28 -2.84 19.15
N SER A 106 20.62 -1.78 18.40
CA SER A 106 21.95 -1.15 18.39
C SER A 106 22.00 0.15 19.20
N ALA A 107 21.04 0.38 20.11
CA ALA A 107 20.88 1.63 20.83
C ALA A 107 22.14 1.99 21.63
N SER A 108 22.94 2.90 21.10
CA SER A 108 24.08 3.57 21.74
C SER A 108 23.92 5.11 21.68
N ASP A 109 24.64 5.87 22.49
CA ASP A 109 24.33 7.21 23.01
C ASP A 109 24.16 8.44 22.07
N ASN A 110 24.01 8.33 20.74
CA ASN A 110 23.88 9.49 19.83
C ASN A 110 22.71 9.35 18.82
N HIS A 111 21.47 9.62 19.23
CA HIS A 111 20.31 8.96 18.65
C HIS A 111 19.38 9.81 17.79
N LEU A 112 19.27 11.12 17.99
CA LEU A 112 18.32 11.97 17.26
C LEU A 112 18.70 12.07 15.77
N MET A 113 19.98 12.18 15.45
CA MET A 113 20.47 12.22 14.07
C MET A 113 20.37 10.88 13.34
N ALA A 114 20.36 9.76 14.07
CA ALA A 114 20.29 8.43 13.46
C ALA A 114 18.87 8.01 13.09
N LEU A 115 17.85 8.43 13.85
CA LEU A 115 16.44 8.06 13.59
C LEU A 115 15.82 8.83 12.43
N SER A 116 16.16 10.11 12.26
CA SER A 116 15.57 10.95 11.22
C SER A 116 15.70 10.37 9.80
N PRO A 117 16.88 9.89 9.33
CA PRO A 117 16.98 9.31 7.99
C PRO A 117 16.20 8.02 7.84
N LEU A 118 16.04 7.20 8.90
CA LEU A 118 15.24 5.99 8.87
C LEU A 118 13.76 6.33 8.68
N LEU A 119 13.27 7.36 9.37
CA LEU A 119 11.91 7.86 9.24
C LEU A 119 11.66 8.50 7.87
N LEU A 120 12.66 9.15 7.27
CA LEU A 120 12.57 9.66 5.90
C LEU A 120 12.34 8.50 4.90
N ILE A 121 13.11 7.43 5.01
CA ILE A 121 12.97 6.24 4.14
C ILE A 121 11.60 5.59 4.33
N LEU A 122 11.19 5.39 5.59
CA LEU A 122 9.92 4.80 5.95
C LEU A 122 8.75 5.64 5.45
N GLY A 123 8.78 6.95 5.69
CA GLY A 123 7.75 7.88 5.25
C GLY A 123 7.64 7.96 3.72
N LEU A 124 8.77 8.00 3.00
CA LEU A 124 8.77 7.93 1.54
C LEU A 124 8.08 6.64 1.04
N GLY A 125 8.43 5.48 1.62
CA GLY A 125 7.77 4.21 1.31
C GLY A 125 6.26 4.28 1.52
N ASN A 126 5.84 4.78 2.68
CA ASN A 126 4.44 4.95 3.04
C ASN A 126 3.69 5.88 2.07
N GLY A 127 4.30 6.99 1.67
CA GLY A 127 3.73 7.92 0.69
C GLY A 127 3.58 7.31 -0.70
N LEU A 128 4.60 6.60 -1.16
CA LEU A 128 4.58 5.93 -2.47
C LEU A 128 3.48 4.87 -2.56
N PHE A 129 3.37 3.97 -1.58
CA PHE A 129 2.34 2.94 -1.65
C PHE A 129 0.93 3.51 -1.48
N SER A 130 0.74 4.52 -0.63
CA SER A 130 -0.56 5.12 -0.35
C SER A 130 -1.17 5.77 -1.59
N ILE A 131 -0.43 6.64 -2.28
CA ILE A 131 -0.94 7.28 -3.50
C ILE A 131 -1.09 6.28 -4.66
N ALA A 132 -0.20 5.26 -4.73
CA ALA A 132 -0.32 4.19 -5.71
C ALA A 132 -1.56 3.32 -5.44
N ALA A 133 -1.88 3.03 -4.18
CA ALA A 133 -3.09 2.32 -3.77
C ALA A 133 -4.35 3.10 -4.14
N ILE A 134 -4.42 4.40 -3.83
CA ILE A 134 -5.55 5.27 -4.20
C ILE A 134 -5.73 5.31 -5.72
N SER A 135 -4.66 5.48 -6.47
CA SER A 135 -4.71 5.49 -7.94
C SER A 135 -5.19 4.15 -8.51
N THR A 136 -4.72 3.03 -7.95
CA THR A 136 -5.18 1.68 -8.34
C THR A 136 -6.65 1.47 -7.97
N MET A 137 -7.08 1.95 -6.80
CA MET A 137 -8.47 1.92 -6.35
C MET A 137 -9.40 2.64 -7.34
N MET A 138 -9.01 3.82 -7.81
CA MET A 138 -9.76 4.56 -8.81
C MET A 138 -9.81 3.80 -10.14
N GLN A 139 -8.70 3.26 -10.63
CA GLN A 139 -8.66 2.47 -11.86
C GLN A 139 -9.55 1.24 -11.78
N LEU A 140 -9.44 0.44 -10.71
CA LEU A 140 -10.25 -0.76 -10.53
C LEU A 140 -11.74 -0.47 -10.32
N SER A 141 -12.10 0.69 -9.76
CA SER A 141 -13.51 1.07 -9.57
C SER A 141 -14.22 1.33 -10.90
N THR A 142 -13.50 1.87 -11.89
CA THR A 142 -14.04 2.24 -13.21
C THR A 142 -13.97 1.11 -14.23
N GLN A 143 -13.25 0.02 -13.97
CA GLN A 143 -13.20 -1.13 -14.86
C GLN A 143 -14.54 -1.87 -14.91
N ILE A 144 -15.13 -1.94 -16.09
CA ILE A 144 -16.33 -2.73 -16.39
C ILE A 144 -15.84 -4.08 -16.90
N LYS A 145 -15.97 -5.14 -16.09
CA LYS A 145 -15.71 -6.51 -16.57
C LYS A 145 -16.97 -7.07 -17.21
N PRO A 146 -16.90 -7.55 -18.47
CA PRO A 146 -17.97 -8.36 -19.03
C PRO A 146 -17.99 -9.70 -18.26
N LEU A 147 -19.03 -9.94 -17.50
CA LEU A 147 -19.23 -11.20 -16.78
C LEU A 147 -20.09 -12.12 -17.66
N GLY A 148 -19.47 -12.84 -18.62
CA GLY A 148 -20.16 -13.82 -19.46
C GLY A 148 -21.26 -13.23 -20.35
N ASP A 149 -22.03 -14.08 -20.98
CA ASP A 149 -23.06 -13.81 -22.01
C ASP A 149 -24.32 -13.06 -21.49
N GLN A 150 -24.27 -12.48 -20.31
CA GLN A 150 -25.38 -11.71 -19.73
C GLN A 150 -24.95 -10.27 -19.45
N THR A 151 -25.87 -9.35 -19.71
CA THR A 151 -25.81 -7.89 -19.51
C THR A 151 -24.76 -7.44 -18.47
N PRO A 152 -23.94 -6.42 -18.77
CA PRO A 152 -22.89 -5.98 -17.87
C PRO A 152 -23.51 -5.64 -16.52
N SER A 153 -23.34 -6.53 -15.53
CA SER A 153 -23.66 -6.26 -14.14
C SER A 153 -22.63 -5.25 -13.66
N ALA A 154 -22.91 -3.99 -13.97
CA ALA A 154 -22.06 -2.87 -13.56
C ALA A 154 -22.17 -2.73 -12.05
N VAL A 155 -21.33 -3.46 -11.30
CA VAL A 155 -21.13 -3.15 -9.90
C VAL A 155 -20.74 -1.69 -9.82
N LYS A 156 -21.63 -0.88 -9.24
CA LYS A 156 -21.49 0.58 -9.23
C LYS A 156 -20.12 0.97 -8.67
N PRO A 157 -19.35 1.84 -9.34
CA PRO A 157 -18.02 2.27 -8.87
C PRO A 157 -18.03 2.72 -7.41
N GLY A 158 -19.09 3.40 -6.96
CA GLY A 158 -19.25 3.82 -5.58
C GLY A 158 -19.32 2.67 -4.56
N LEU A 159 -19.87 1.49 -4.95
CA LEU A 159 -19.89 0.34 -4.04
C LEU A 159 -18.49 -0.24 -3.85
N LYS A 160 -17.66 -0.31 -4.89
CA LYS A 160 -16.26 -0.74 -4.80
C LYS A 160 -15.47 0.21 -3.90
N MET A 161 -15.59 1.53 -4.15
CA MET A 161 -14.93 2.56 -3.34
C MET A 161 -15.36 2.51 -1.88
N GLY A 162 -16.67 2.33 -1.63
CA GLY A 162 -17.21 2.20 -0.28
C GLY A 162 -16.68 0.97 0.48
N LEU A 163 -16.57 -0.19 -0.19
CA LEU A 163 -15.99 -1.39 0.42
C LEU A 163 -14.53 -1.17 0.81
N TRP A 164 -13.73 -0.60 -0.08
CA TRP A 164 -12.32 -0.36 0.19
C TRP A 164 -12.12 0.72 1.26
N GLY A 165 -12.93 1.78 1.27
CA GLY A 165 -12.93 2.78 2.34
C GLY A 165 -13.31 2.18 3.70
N ALA A 166 -14.31 1.28 3.74
CA ALA A 166 -14.68 0.56 4.96
C ALA A 166 -13.55 -0.38 5.43
N ALA A 167 -12.91 -1.12 4.50
CA ALA A 167 -11.77 -1.97 4.82
C ALA A 167 -10.61 -1.15 5.42
N GLN A 168 -10.33 0.01 4.84
CA GLN A 168 -9.33 0.95 5.35
C GLN A 168 -9.67 1.45 6.76
N ALA A 169 -10.90 1.90 7.00
CA ALA A 169 -11.33 2.42 8.30
C ALA A 169 -11.22 1.35 9.41
N VAL A 170 -11.66 0.12 9.12
CA VAL A 170 -11.52 -1.02 10.05
C VAL A 170 -10.06 -1.35 10.29
N ALA A 171 -9.22 -1.35 9.23
CA ALA A 171 -7.80 -1.62 9.34
C ALA A 171 -7.07 -0.57 10.21
N PHE A 172 -7.42 0.72 10.08
CA PHE A 172 -6.87 1.77 10.93
C PHE A 172 -7.21 1.56 12.40
N GLY A 173 -8.47 1.29 12.72
CA GLY A 173 -8.89 1.04 14.11
C GLY A 173 -8.23 -0.20 14.72
N LEU A 174 -8.21 -1.31 13.97
CA LEU A 174 -7.59 -2.55 14.43
C LEU A 174 -6.05 -2.45 14.47
N GLY A 175 -5.43 -1.77 13.51
CA GLY A 175 -3.98 -1.63 13.44
C GLY A 175 -3.43 -0.91 14.67
N GLY A 176 -4.02 0.22 15.03
CA GLY A 176 -3.63 0.94 16.24
C GLY A 176 -3.80 0.12 17.52
N LEU A 177 -4.95 -0.57 17.65
CA LEU A 177 -5.22 -1.44 18.81
C LEU A 177 -4.25 -2.63 18.86
N LEU A 178 -4.03 -3.33 17.76
CA LEU A 178 -3.14 -4.49 17.72
C LEU A 178 -1.67 -4.11 17.90
N GLY A 179 -1.25 -2.99 17.33
CA GLY A 179 0.11 -2.48 17.48
C GLY A 179 0.44 -2.13 18.92
N THR A 180 -0.43 -1.35 19.58
CA THR A 180 -0.25 -1.01 21.01
C THR A 180 -0.32 -2.25 21.90
N ALA A 181 -1.28 -3.15 21.67
CA ALA A 181 -1.39 -4.39 22.42
C ALA A 181 -0.16 -5.31 22.24
N ALA A 182 0.37 -5.40 21.02
CA ALA A 182 1.60 -6.15 20.74
C ALA A 182 2.81 -5.55 21.49
N SER A 183 2.93 -4.21 21.50
CA SER A 183 3.98 -3.51 22.23
C SER A 183 3.87 -3.72 23.74
N ASP A 184 2.67 -3.61 24.30
CA ASP A 184 2.42 -3.86 25.73
C ASP A 184 2.74 -5.29 26.11
N LEU A 185 2.35 -6.26 25.28
CA LEU A 185 2.65 -7.67 25.50
C LEU A 185 4.16 -7.94 25.45
N ALA A 186 4.85 -7.40 24.42
CA ALA A 186 6.29 -7.54 24.28
C ALA A 186 7.04 -6.94 25.49
N LEU A 187 6.63 -5.75 25.95
CA LEU A 187 7.20 -5.08 27.11
C LEU A 187 6.98 -5.85 28.43
N ARG A 188 5.93 -6.66 28.54
CA ARG A 188 5.69 -7.54 29.71
C ARG A 188 6.51 -8.82 29.65
N LEU A 189 6.76 -9.35 28.47
CA LEU A 189 7.44 -10.64 28.28
C LEU A 189 8.96 -10.51 28.21
N MET A 190 9.47 -9.34 27.81
CA MET A 190 10.89 -9.11 27.59
C MET A 190 11.46 -8.14 28.64
N ALA A 191 12.62 -8.49 29.18
CA ALA A 191 13.31 -7.67 30.19
C ALA A 191 13.88 -6.38 29.59
N ASN A 192 14.33 -6.41 28.32
CA ASN A 192 14.87 -5.25 27.62
C ASN A 192 13.77 -4.59 26.79
N ARG A 193 13.51 -3.31 27.05
CA ARG A 193 12.49 -2.53 26.35
C ARG A 193 12.84 -2.32 24.86
N ALA A 194 14.10 -2.16 24.53
CA ALA A 194 14.55 -1.97 23.15
C ALA A 194 14.28 -3.24 22.33
N ASP A 195 14.57 -4.43 22.87
CA ASP A 195 14.30 -5.71 22.23
C ASP A 195 12.79 -5.95 22.03
N ALA A 196 11.98 -5.52 22.99
CA ALA A 196 10.53 -5.62 22.91
C ALA A 196 9.99 -4.83 21.68
N TYR A 197 10.39 -3.57 21.53
CA TYR A 197 10.00 -2.78 20.37
C TYR A 197 10.60 -3.30 19.06
N ALA A 198 11.84 -3.81 19.08
CA ALA A 198 12.47 -4.40 17.90
C ALA A 198 11.69 -5.60 17.37
N VAL A 199 11.19 -6.47 18.24
CA VAL A 199 10.33 -7.60 17.84
C VAL A 199 9.02 -7.12 17.21
N VAL A 200 8.39 -6.08 17.76
CA VAL A 200 7.16 -5.52 17.19
C VAL A 200 7.42 -4.92 15.81
N PHE A 201 8.47 -4.15 15.62
CA PHE A 201 8.86 -3.61 14.31
C PHE A 201 9.20 -4.71 13.30
N ALA A 202 9.82 -5.81 13.74
CA ALA A 202 10.06 -6.97 12.88
C ALA A 202 8.74 -7.61 12.43
N LEU A 203 7.77 -7.77 13.33
CA LEU A 203 6.44 -8.29 12.98
C LEU A 203 5.71 -7.35 12.00
N GLU A 204 5.75 -6.05 12.23
CA GLU A 204 5.14 -5.07 11.31
C GLU A 204 5.82 -5.08 9.93
N SER A 205 7.13 -5.25 9.88
CA SER A 205 7.84 -5.45 8.61
C SER A 205 7.31 -6.66 7.84
N LEU A 206 7.04 -7.79 8.52
CA LEU A 206 6.43 -8.97 7.89
C LEU A 206 5.01 -8.67 7.37
N VAL A 207 4.24 -7.86 8.08
CA VAL A 207 2.91 -7.42 7.62
C VAL A 207 3.05 -6.55 6.35
N PHE A 208 3.99 -5.61 6.29
CA PHE A 208 4.27 -4.84 5.06
C PHE A 208 4.76 -5.72 3.91
N LEU A 209 5.59 -6.74 4.17
CA LEU A 209 6.03 -7.69 3.14
C LEU A 209 4.85 -8.53 2.61
N SER A 210 3.93 -8.93 3.49
CA SER A 210 2.70 -9.61 3.06
C SER A 210 1.83 -8.71 2.18
N ALA A 211 1.71 -7.42 2.52
CA ALA A 211 1.03 -6.42 1.69
C ALA A 211 1.75 -6.24 0.35
N ALA A 212 3.09 -6.17 0.32
CA ALA A 212 3.87 -6.10 -0.91
C ALA A 212 3.64 -7.32 -1.82
N PHE A 213 3.56 -8.52 -1.24
CA PHE A 213 3.23 -9.74 -1.97
C PHE A 213 1.81 -9.70 -2.58
N MET A 214 0.82 -9.22 -1.81
CA MET A 214 -0.54 -9.03 -2.33
C MET A 214 -0.58 -7.99 -3.45
N ALA A 215 0.12 -6.86 -3.29
CA ALA A 215 0.26 -5.84 -4.31
C ALA A 215 0.89 -6.39 -5.61
N TRP A 216 1.91 -7.22 -5.48
CA TRP A 216 2.53 -7.90 -6.62
C TRP A 216 1.57 -8.84 -7.33
N ARG A 217 0.75 -9.60 -6.59
CA ARG A 217 -0.30 -10.45 -7.18
C ARG A 217 -1.36 -9.64 -7.92
N VAL A 218 -1.82 -8.53 -7.34
CA VAL A 218 -2.76 -7.59 -8.02
C VAL A 218 -2.15 -7.08 -9.33
N LYS A 219 -0.85 -6.68 -9.31
CA LYS A 219 -0.12 -6.26 -10.50
C LYS A 219 -0.10 -7.36 -11.58
N LYS A 220 0.12 -8.62 -11.20
CA LYS A 220 0.19 -9.76 -12.12
C LYS A 220 -1.16 -10.03 -12.79
N ILE A 221 -2.27 -9.97 -12.03
CA ILE A 221 -3.63 -10.14 -12.56
C ILE A 221 -3.94 -9.04 -13.57
N ASN A 222 -3.69 -7.78 -13.23
CA ASN A 222 -3.88 -6.63 -14.13
C ASN A 222 -3.10 -6.77 -15.44
N ALA A 223 -1.88 -7.30 -15.39
CA ALA A 223 -1.05 -7.49 -16.58
C ALA A 223 -1.57 -8.62 -17.47
N ALA A 224 -2.11 -9.70 -16.89
CA ALA A 224 -2.68 -10.81 -17.62
C ALA A 224 -3.98 -10.40 -18.34
N GLU A 225 -4.84 -9.62 -17.70
CA GLU A 225 -6.09 -9.11 -18.29
C GLU A 225 -5.83 -8.17 -19.48
N VAL A 226 -4.86 -7.27 -19.36
CA VAL A 226 -4.47 -6.38 -20.47
C VAL A 226 -3.86 -7.15 -21.65
N GLY A 227 -3.18 -8.26 -21.39
CA GLY A 227 -2.62 -9.13 -22.44
C GLY A 227 -3.67 -9.99 -23.16
N GLN A 228 -4.80 -10.29 -22.53
CA GLN A 228 -5.90 -11.05 -23.14
C GLN A 228 -6.85 -10.18 -23.97
N VAL A 229 -6.94 -8.88 -23.70
CA VAL A 229 -7.60 -7.90 -24.57
C VAL A 229 -6.60 -7.52 -25.68
N GLY A 230 -6.15 -8.53 -26.44
CA GLY A 230 -5.36 -8.33 -27.63
C GLY A 230 -6.13 -7.45 -28.61
N TYR A 231 -5.47 -6.44 -29.15
CA TYR A 231 -5.95 -5.61 -30.24
C TYR A 231 -6.61 -6.51 -31.29
N PRO A 232 -7.87 -6.26 -31.68
CA PRO A 232 -8.44 -6.98 -32.81
C PRO A 232 -7.54 -6.71 -33.99
N ASP A 233 -7.08 -7.79 -34.62
CA ASP A 233 -6.22 -7.74 -35.80
C ASP A 233 -6.93 -6.91 -36.88
N THR A 234 -6.47 -5.68 -37.11
CA THR A 234 -7.04 -4.76 -38.10
C THR A 234 -6.71 -5.20 -39.53
N THR A 235 -6.31 -6.45 -39.73
CA THR A 235 -6.12 -7.07 -41.05
C THR A 235 -7.39 -7.70 -41.64
N GLU A 236 -8.54 -7.68 -40.91
CA GLU A 236 -9.81 -8.06 -41.49
C GLU A 236 -10.28 -6.93 -42.44
N LYS A 237 -10.00 -7.13 -43.70
CA LYS A 237 -10.37 -6.24 -44.81
C LYS A 237 -11.83 -5.85 -44.69
N SER A 238 -12.10 -4.55 -44.63
CA SER A 238 -13.44 -3.98 -44.68
C SER A 238 -14.24 -4.61 -45.83
N PRO A 239 -15.52 -5.02 -45.60
CA PRO A 239 -16.39 -5.59 -46.65
C PRO A 239 -16.61 -4.66 -47.85
N GLN A 240 -16.23 -3.41 -47.76
CA GLN A 240 -16.37 -2.44 -48.86
C GLN A 240 -15.36 -2.59 -50.00
N GLN A 241 -14.28 -3.38 -49.82
CA GLN A 241 -13.30 -3.59 -50.92
C GLN A 241 -13.64 -4.77 -51.84
N LEU A 242 -14.67 -5.57 -51.50
CA LEU A 242 -15.11 -6.69 -52.33
C LEU A 242 -16.09 -6.29 -53.44
N THR A 243 -16.66 -5.09 -53.41
CA THR A 243 -17.63 -4.62 -54.42
C THR A 243 -16.99 -3.80 -55.55
N LEU A 244 -15.71 -3.39 -55.44
CA LEU A 244 -15.05 -2.58 -56.43
C LEU A 244 -14.31 -3.37 -57.55
N ASN A 245 -14.16 -4.70 -57.38
CA ASN A 245 -13.51 -5.55 -58.41
C ASN A 245 -14.48 -6.38 -59.22
N ALA A 246 -15.79 -6.06 -59.22
CA ALA A 246 -16.83 -6.77 -59.97
C ALA A 246 -17.55 -5.89 -60.98
N ILE A 247 -16.90 -4.81 -61.50
CA ILE A 247 -17.38 -4.04 -62.67
C ILE A 247 -16.26 -3.95 -63.69
#